data_37e192e2c617ab7355bfed67ef079646
#
_entry.id   37e192e2c617ab7355bfed67ef079646
#
_cell.length_a   1.000
_cell.length_b   1.000
_cell.length_c   1.000
_cell.angle_alpha   90.00
_cell.angle_beta   90.00
_cell.angle_gamma   90.00
#
_symmetry.space_group_name_H-M   'P 1'
#
loop_
_entity.id
_entity.type
_entity.pdbx_description
1 polymer ?
#
loop_
_entity_poly.entity_id
_entity_poly.type
_entity_poly.pdbx_seq_one_letter_code
_entity_poly.pdbx_strand_id
1 'polypeptide(L)'
;MATVALVCKTDYGQEEAIAVFGHDPRIYTTTVKEFKKDKKGNLEKVVTVQLESRVDEKTGRRMMVPVEGTEKELPCELVLIAAGFLGTQKYLTDAFGVEVNERTNIKTDVDKFATNVAGVFAAGDCHTGQSLVVK
;
A
#
# COMPACT_ATOMS: atom_id res chain seq x y z
N MET A 1 -22.98 -12.14 -18.15
CA MET A 1 -21.93 -11.80 -17.16
C MET A 1 -20.60 -11.78 -17.91
N ALA A 2 -19.98 -10.64 -18.03
CA ALA A 2 -18.67 -10.55 -18.68
C ALA A 2 -17.61 -11.06 -17.69
N THR A 3 -16.97 -12.17 -18.01
CA THR A 3 -15.81 -12.69 -17.26
C THR A 3 -14.65 -11.71 -17.51
N VAL A 4 -14.29 -10.92 -16.52
CA VAL A 4 -13.07 -10.12 -16.57
C VAL A 4 -11.93 -11.11 -16.48
N ALA A 5 -11.26 -11.38 -17.59
CA ALA A 5 -10.02 -12.16 -17.60
C ALA A 5 -8.97 -11.36 -16.81
N LEU A 6 -8.58 -11.87 -15.65
CA LEU A 6 -7.41 -11.38 -14.93
C LEU A 6 -6.17 -11.74 -15.74
N VAL A 7 -5.64 -10.78 -16.47
CA VAL A 7 -4.34 -10.95 -17.15
C VAL A 7 -3.27 -10.75 -16.09
N CYS A 8 -2.71 -11.85 -15.58
CA CYS A 8 -1.50 -11.82 -14.77
C CYS A 8 -0.32 -11.49 -15.67
N LYS A 9 0.21 -10.28 -15.57
CA LYS A 9 1.45 -9.90 -16.24
C LYS A 9 2.63 -10.33 -15.35
N THR A 10 3.62 -10.99 -15.95
CA THR A 10 4.91 -11.28 -15.29
C THR A 10 5.55 -9.97 -14.88
N ASP A 11 5.88 -9.84 -13.61
CA ASP A 11 6.52 -8.65 -13.05
C ASP A 11 8.04 -8.77 -13.09
N TYR A 12 8.73 -7.64 -12.99
CA TYR A 12 10.19 -7.59 -12.94
C TYR A 12 10.73 -8.46 -11.79
N GLY A 13 11.71 -9.33 -12.10
CA GLY A 13 12.33 -10.23 -11.12
C GLY A 13 11.51 -11.48 -10.77
N GLN A 14 10.30 -11.65 -11.30
CA GLN A 14 9.46 -12.81 -11.00
C GLN A 14 10.04 -14.11 -11.53
N GLU A 15 10.56 -14.14 -12.75
CA GLU A 15 11.19 -15.32 -13.35
C GLU A 15 12.44 -15.74 -12.56
N GLU A 16 13.22 -14.76 -12.12
CA GLU A 16 14.40 -14.98 -11.28
C GLU A 16 14.01 -15.54 -9.90
N ALA A 17 12.96 -15.01 -9.28
CA ALA A 17 12.44 -15.55 -8.03
C ALA A 17 11.95 -16.99 -8.17
N ILE A 18 11.22 -17.30 -9.24
CA ILE A 18 10.77 -18.66 -9.54
C ILE A 18 11.97 -19.60 -9.74
N ALA A 19 13.01 -19.15 -10.44
CA ALA A 19 14.22 -19.95 -10.65
C ALA A 19 14.94 -20.27 -9.33
N VAL A 20 14.97 -19.33 -8.38
CA VAL A 20 15.61 -19.50 -7.07
C VAL A 20 14.78 -20.38 -6.14
N PHE A 21 13.46 -20.16 -6.07
CA PHE A 21 12.56 -20.83 -5.11
C PHE A 21 11.88 -22.09 -5.69
N GLY A 22 12.00 -22.36 -6.99
CA GLY A 22 11.33 -23.46 -7.66
C GLY A 22 9.83 -23.27 -7.88
N HIS A 23 9.26 -22.15 -7.43
CA HIS A 23 7.86 -21.77 -7.59
C HIS A 23 7.70 -20.25 -7.42
N ASP A 24 6.56 -19.70 -7.81
CA ASP A 24 6.23 -18.30 -7.53
C ASP A 24 6.05 -18.10 -6.01
N PRO A 25 6.91 -17.33 -5.32
CA PRO A 25 6.83 -17.15 -3.88
C PRO A 25 5.69 -16.21 -3.44
N ARG A 26 4.99 -15.58 -4.39
CA ARG A 26 3.93 -14.61 -4.07
C ARG A 26 2.66 -15.30 -3.62
N ILE A 27 2.02 -14.75 -2.59
CA ILE A 27 0.71 -15.17 -2.08
C ILE A 27 -0.27 -14.04 -2.34
N TYR A 28 -1.28 -14.31 -3.18
CA TYR A 28 -2.29 -13.32 -3.56
C TYR A 28 -3.51 -13.36 -2.65
N THR A 29 -4.34 -12.30 -2.72
CA THR A 29 -5.58 -12.19 -1.94
C THR A 29 -5.37 -12.50 -0.46
N THR A 30 -4.26 -12.05 0.10
CA THR A 30 -3.86 -12.35 1.47
C THR A 30 -3.33 -11.07 2.12
N THR A 31 -3.65 -10.88 3.39
CA THR A 31 -3.09 -9.79 4.20
C THR A 31 -2.55 -10.32 5.51
N VAL A 32 -1.69 -9.52 6.13
CA VAL A 32 -1.21 -9.80 7.49
C VAL A 32 -2.29 -9.37 8.49
N LYS A 33 -2.66 -10.28 9.39
CA LYS A 33 -3.60 -10.03 10.49
C LYS A 33 -2.87 -9.64 11.77
N GLU A 34 -1.76 -10.32 12.08
CA GLU A 34 -1.06 -10.17 13.36
C GLU A 34 0.42 -10.55 13.23
N PHE A 35 1.26 -9.93 14.04
CA PHE A 35 2.66 -10.29 14.25
C PHE A 35 2.82 -10.92 15.63
N LYS A 36 3.31 -12.15 15.70
CA LYS A 36 3.57 -12.85 16.96
C LYS A 36 5.03 -12.75 17.34
N LYS A 37 5.28 -12.47 18.61
CA LYS A 37 6.64 -12.33 19.20
C LYS A 37 6.98 -13.54 20.05
N ASP A 38 8.27 -13.85 20.07
CA ASP A 38 8.83 -14.79 21.02
C ASP A 38 8.87 -14.20 22.46
N LYS A 39 9.33 -15.01 23.43
CA LYS A 39 9.48 -14.59 24.84
C LYS A 39 10.50 -13.45 25.04
N LYS A 40 11.36 -13.20 24.06
CA LYS A 40 12.39 -12.16 24.08
C LYS A 40 11.94 -10.89 23.38
N GLY A 41 10.75 -10.90 22.75
CA GLY A 41 10.20 -9.76 22.03
C GLY A 41 10.57 -9.70 20.54
N ASN A 42 11.29 -10.69 20.02
CA ASN A 42 11.60 -10.79 18.59
C ASN A 42 10.41 -11.33 17.81
N LEU A 43 10.33 -10.98 16.53
CA LEU A 43 9.33 -11.54 15.62
C LEU A 43 9.59 -13.05 15.46
N GLU A 44 8.57 -13.87 15.69
CA GLU A 44 8.63 -15.34 15.56
C GLU A 44 7.74 -15.83 14.42
N LYS A 45 6.57 -15.22 14.25
CA LYS A 45 5.57 -15.64 13.27
C LYS A 45 4.77 -14.45 12.77
N VAL A 46 4.24 -14.60 11.57
CA VAL A 46 3.20 -13.75 11.01
C VAL A 46 1.91 -14.56 10.82
N VAL A 47 0.79 -14.00 11.24
CA VAL A 47 -0.54 -14.58 10.97
C VAL A 47 -1.10 -13.88 9.75
N THR A 48 -1.40 -14.65 8.72
CA THR A 48 -2.04 -14.16 7.49
C THR A 48 -3.48 -14.61 7.44
N VAL A 49 -4.30 -13.89 6.68
CA VAL A 49 -5.72 -14.20 6.43
C VAL A 49 -6.04 -13.94 4.98
N GLN A 50 -6.87 -14.79 4.38
CA GLN A 50 -7.33 -14.57 3.00
C GLN A 50 -8.32 -13.40 2.92
N LEU A 51 -8.31 -12.73 1.79
CA LEU A 51 -9.22 -11.63 1.46
C LEU A 51 -10.16 -12.05 0.35
N GLU A 52 -11.42 -11.67 0.46
CA GLU A 52 -12.39 -11.75 -0.65
C GLU A 52 -12.87 -10.35 -1.04
N SER A 53 -13.24 -10.20 -2.30
CA SER A 53 -13.78 -8.95 -2.80
C SER A 53 -15.29 -8.91 -2.54
N ARG A 54 -15.73 -7.97 -1.71
CA ARG A 54 -17.16 -7.67 -1.48
C ARG A 54 -17.50 -6.27 -1.98
N VAL A 55 -18.72 -6.11 -2.46
CA VAL A 55 -19.26 -4.79 -2.80
C VAL A 55 -20.02 -4.28 -1.57
N ASP A 56 -19.64 -3.11 -1.10
CA ASP A 56 -20.36 -2.40 -0.05
C ASP A 56 -21.72 -1.93 -0.63
N GLU A 57 -22.82 -2.42 -0.08
CA GLU A 57 -24.17 -2.12 -0.55
C GLU A 57 -24.53 -0.62 -0.44
N LYS A 58 -23.91 0.11 0.49
CA LYS A 58 -24.21 1.52 0.71
C LYS A 58 -23.43 2.44 -0.22
N THR A 59 -22.17 2.11 -0.50
CA THR A 59 -21.28 2.97 -1.28
C THR A 59 -21.05 2.47 -2.70
N GLY A 60 -21.44 1.23 -3.03
CA GLY A 60 -21.14 0.56 -4.29
C GLY A 60 -19.66 0.28 -4.53
N ARG A 61 -18.80 0.56 -3.56
CA ARG A 61 -17.34 0.36 -3.68
C ARG A 61 -16.97 -1.08 -3.42
N ARG A 62 -16.03 -1.59 -4.20
CA ARG A 62 -15.40 -2.88 -3.91
C ARG A 62 -14.40 -2.74 -2.79
N MET A 63 -14.54 -3.59 -1.77
CA MET A 63 -13.62 -3.68 -0.64
C MET A 63 -13.09 -5.10 -0.53
N MET A 64 -11.82 -5.23 -0.11
CA MET A 64 -11.23 -6.52 0.22
C MET A 64 -11.49 -6.79 1.71
N VAL A 65 -12.19 -7.86 2.01
CA VAL A 65 -12.63 -8.20 3.38
C VAL A 65 -11.96 -9.49 3.82
N PRO A 66 -11.42 -9.56 5.05
CA PRO A 66 -10.88 -10.81 5.60
C PRO A 66 -11.94 -11.92 5.67
N VAL A 67 -11.53 -13.13 5.29
CA VAL A 67 -12.37 -14.34 5.38
C VAL A 67 -12.01 -15.06 6.67
N GLU A 68 -12.95 -15.13 7.62
CA GLU A 68 -12.75 -15.80 8.90
C GLU A 68 -12.47 -17.30 8.71
N GLY A 69 -11.60 -17.86 9.55
CA GLY A 69 -11.22 -19.27 9.49
C GLY A 69 -10.18 -19.63 8.42
N THR A 70 -9.61 -18.62 7.75
CA THR A 70 -8.55 -18.82 6.75
C THR A 70 -7.17 -18.42 7.27
N GLU A 71 -7.06 -18.18 8.57
CA GLU A 71 -5.83 -17.77 9.21
C GLU A 71 -4.74 -18.85 9.07
N LYS A 72 -3.53 -18.42 8.71
CA LYS A 72 -2.34 -19.27 8.62
C LYS A 72 -1.19 -18.63 9.39
N GLU A 73 -0.54 -19.41 10.24
CA GLU A 73 0.71 -19.00 10.88
C GLU A 73 1.89 -19.38 10.00
N LEU A 74 2.73 -18.41 9.70
CA LEU A 74 3.96 -18.60 8.95
C LEU A 74 5.14 -18.23 9.84
N PRO A 75 6.17 -19.08 9.99
CA PRO A 75 7.41 -18.71 10.67
C PRO A 75 8.03 -17.51 9.98
N CYS A 76 8.42 -16.49 10.73
CA CYS A 76 8.93 -15.25 10.16
C CYS A 76 9.81 -14.52 11.17
N GLU A 77 11.04 -14.22 10.79
CA GLU A 77 11.99 -13.46 11.61
C GLU A 77 12.12 -12.00 11.17
N LEU A 78 11.76 -11.70 9.91
CA LEU A 78 11.84 -10.37 9.33
C LEU A 78 10.66 -10.11 8.41
N VAL A 79 10.04 -8.94 8.53
CA VAL A 79 9.01 -8.44 7.60
C VAL A 79 9.48 -7.14 6.98
N LEU A 80 9.46 -7.07 5.65
CA LEU A 80 9.71 -5.86 4.90
C LEU A 80 8.38 -5.34 4.35
N ILE A 81 7.98 -4.15 4.81
CA ILE A 81 6.74 -3.51 4.36
C ILE A 81 7.03 -2.72 3.09
N ALA A 82 6.41 -3.12 1.97
CA ALA A 82 6.54 -2.49 0.67
C ALA A 82 5.18 -2.00 0.15
N ALA A 83 4.38 -1.38 1.03
CA ALA A 83 3.00 -0.97 0.77
C ALA A 83 2.86 0.43 0.12
N GLY A 84 3.94 0.98 -0.43
CA GLY A 84 3.97 2.31 -1.02
C GLY A 84 4.27 3.39 0.01
N PHE A 85 3.84 4.61 -0.27
CA PHE A 85 4.18 5.79 0.50
C PHE A 85 2.92 6.42 1.12
N LEU A 86 3.10 7.11 2.24
CA LEU A 86 2.02 7.76 3.00
C LEU A 86 1.83 9.24 2.68
N GLY A 87 2.46 9.73 1.61
CA GLY A 87 2.41 11.15 1.24
C GLY A 87 3.44 11.99 1.99
N THR A 88 3.14 13.27 2.19
CA THR A 88 4.07 14.23 2.80
C THR A 88 4.16 14.03 4.31
N GLN A 89 5.37 14.14 4.86
CA GLN A 89 5.57 14.02 6.30
C GLN A 89 4.90 15.17 7.06
N LYS A 90 4.13 14.83 8.09
CA LYS A 90 3.27 15.76 8.83
C LYS A 90 4.03 16.95 9.43
N TYR A 91 5.26 16.77 9.90
CA TYR A 91 6.03 17.86 10.48
C TYR A 91 6.32 19.00 9.47
N LEU A 92 6.45 18.68 8.18
CA LEU A 92 6.64 19.68 7.12
C LEU A 92 5.34 20.46 6.88
N THR A 93 4.23 19.75 6.75
CA THR A 93 2.93 20.40 6.51
C THR A 93 2.50 21.27 7.67
N ASP A 94 2.78 20.85 8.90
CA ASP A 94 2.53 21.64 10.11
C ASP A 94 3.42 22.88 10.18
N ALA A 95 4.72 22.74 9.87
CA ALA A 95 5.67 23.86 9.92
C ALA A 95 5.35 24.98 8.93
N PHE A 96 4.83 24.63 7.75
CA PHE A 96 4.45 25.61 6.73
C PHE A 96 2.97 25.99 6.78
N GLY A 97 2.16 25.31 7.59
CA GLY A 97 0.70 25.56 7.70
C GLY A 97 -0.07 25.22 6.41
N VAL A 98 0.44 24.29 5.60
CA VAL A 98 -0.15 23.94 4.32
C VAL A 98 -1.22 22.85 4.48
N GLU A 99 -2.30 22.95 3.71
CA GLU A 99 -3.34 21.93 3.67
C GLU A 99 -2.93 20.69 2.86
N VAL A 100 -3.44 19.54 3.26
CA VAL A 100 -3.26 18.27 2.56
C VAL A 100 -4.59 17.70 2.06
N ASN A 101 -4.53 16.87 1.03
CA ASN A 101 -5.67 16.12 0.51
C ASN A 101 -5.86 14.79 1.28
N GLU A 102 -6.86 13.98 0.89
CA GLU A 102 -7.16 12.68 1.48
C GLU A 102 -6.00 11.66 1.41
N ARG A 103 -5.06 11.86 0.49
CA ARG A 103 -3.85 11.03 0.33
C ARG A 103 -2.63 11.61 1.05
N THR A 104 -2.84 12.64 1.88
CA THR A 104 -1.78 13.36 2.61
C THR A 104 -0.77 14.09 1.74
N ASN A 105 -1.08 14.34 0.46
CA ASN A 105 -0.29 15.20 -0.41
C ASN A 105 -0.72 16.67 -0.21
N ILE A 106 0.21 17.60 -0.38
CA ILE A 106 -0.07 19.04 -0.23
C ILE A 106 -1.06 19.47 -1.31
N LYS A 107 -2.14 20.13 -0.90
CA LYS A 107 -3.10 20.74 -1.81
C LYS A 107 -2.51 21.96 -2.47
N THR A 108 -2.73 22.09 -3.78
CA THR A 108 -2.38 23.28 -4.55
C THR A 108 -3.52 23.66 -5.46
N ASP A 109 -3.50 24.91 -5.94
CA ASP A 109 -4.34 25.33 -7.04
C ASP A 109 -4.00 24.54 -8.32
N VAL A 110 -4.99 24.26 -9.11
CA VAL A 110 -4.81 23.58 -10.40
C VAL A 110 -3.89 24.45 -11.29
N ASP A 111 -2.85 23.81 -11.81
CA ASP A 111 -1.86 24.40 -12.74
C ASP A 111 -1.00 25.56 -12.20
N LYS A 112 -1.07 25.90 -10.91
CA LYS A 112 -0.28 27.00 -10.34
C LYS A 112 0.68 26.59 -9.24
N PHE A 113 0.60 25.36 -8.75
CA PHE A 113 1.41 24.83 -7.65
C PHE A 113 1.37 25.67 -6.35
N ALA A 114 0.52 26.70 -6.30
CA ALA A 114 0.36 27.54 -5.11
C ALA A 114 -0.44 26.80 -4.04
N THR A 115 0.01 26.88 -2.80
CA THR A 115 -0.69 26.32 -1.64
C THR A 115 -1.69 27.32 -1.07
N ASN A 116 -2.40 26.94 0.00
CA ASN A 116 -3.24 27.85 0.78
C ASN A 116 -2.44 28.95 1.49
N VAL A 117 -1.11 28.85 1.56
CA VAL A 117 -0.23 29.82 2.24
C VAL A 117 0.44 30.69 1.17
N ALA A 118 0.25 31.99 1.25
CA ALA A 118 0.83 32.94 0.29
C ALA A 118 2.35 32.84 0.23
N GLY A 119 2.90 32.73 -1.00
CA GLY A 119 4.33 32.57 -1.24
C GLY A 119 4.89 31.17 -1.05
N VAL A 120 4.05 30.19 -0.66
CA VAL A 120 4.43 28.77 -0.54
C VAL A 120 3.87 27.97 -1.70
N PHE A 121 4.76 27.26 -2.38
CA PHE A 121 4.43 26.42 -3.54
C PHE A 121 4.84 24.99 -3.28
N ALA A 122 4.13 24.01 -3.85
CA ALA A 122 4.44 22.60 -3.75
C ALA A 122 4.43 21.93 -5.13
N ALA A 123 5.43 21.10 -5.41
CA ALA A 123 5.57 20.35 -6.65
C ALA A 123 6.19 18.98 -6.41
N GLY A 124 6.20 18.12 -7.42
CA GLY A 124 6.77 16.77 -7.33
C GLY A 124 5.98 15.84 -6.41
N ASP A 125 6.67 14.94 -5.72
CA ASP A 125 6.06 13.87 -4.93
C ASP A 125 5.17 14.37 -3.79
N CYS A 126 5.52 15.48 -3.17
CA CYS A 126 4.70 16.05 -2.08
C CYS A 126 3.36 16.63 -2.57
N HIS A 127 3.23 16.93 -3.86
CA HIS A 127 2.03 17.43 -4.49
C HIS A 127 1.23 16.33 -5.22
N THR A 128 1.88 15.59 -6.12
CA THR A 128 1.21 14.59 -6.96
C THR A 128 1.20 13.17 -6.37
N GLY A 129 2.00 12.92 -5.34
CA GLY A 129 2.37 11.58 -4.88
C GLY A 129 3.51 11.03 -5.74
N GLN A 130 4.11 9.94 -5.25
CA GLN A 130 5.25 9.31 -5.91
C GLN A 130 4.88 8.82 -7.30
N SER A 131 5.68 9.20 -8.27
CA SER A 131 5.50 8.81 -9.66
C SER A 131 6.85 8.69 -10.38
N LEU A 132 6.82 8.39 -11.67
CA LEU A 132 8.03 8.35 -12.49
C LEU A 132 8.62 9.75 -12.66
N VAL A 133 9.96 9.83 -12.74
CA VAL A 133 10.71 11.09 -12.93
C VAL A 133 10.27 11.87 -14.18
N VAL A 134 9.65 11.19 -15.15
CA VAL A 134 9.18 11.75 -16.41
C VAL A 134 7.73 12.28 -16.37
N LYS A 135 7.16 12.39 -15.18
CA LYS A 135 5.79 12.91 -15.00
C LYS A 135 5.80 14.33 -14.53
#